data_5459bbd9898d12a559f56f2bcd8ae1b6
#
_entry.id   5459bbd9898d12a559f56f2bcd8ae1b6
#
_cell.length_a   1.000
_cell.length_b   1.000
_cell.length_c   1.000
_cell.angle_alpha   90.00
_cell.angle_beta   90.00
_cell.angle_gamma   90.00
#
_symmetry.space_group_name_H-M   'P 1'
#
loop_
_entity.id
_entity.type
_entity.pdbx_description
1 polymer ?
#
loop_
_entity_poly.entity_id
_entity_poly.type
_entity_poly.pdbx_seq_one_letter_code
_entity_poly.pdbx_strand_id
1 'polypeptide(L)'
;MAYNSLINLCSWLFTLDHKRVGIMYTFIGVWSGFVGLSFSLMIRINFLEPYYNVISADCYNFLITNHGIIMIFFFLMPILIGGFGNFLIPLLSGLSDLNLPRLNALSAWLLVPSIIFLVISMSLGAGIGWTFYPPLSSSLFSSSKGVDFLMFSLHLAGISSIFSSINFICTLYGVFMDNLAARSSIVLWTYLFTSILLLTTLPVLAAAITMLLFDRNFSSAFFDPLGGGDPVLFQHMFWFFGHPEVYVLILPGFGIISHACMNMGCAPDVFGFYGLVFASFSIVCLGSVVWGHHMFTVGLDVKTAVFFSSVTMIIGVPTGIKVFTWLYMLLNSRVNKSDPVFWWVLSFIILFTFGGVTGIVLSACVLDNVLHDTWFVVAHFHYVMSLGSYISIIVMFIWWWPLVTGVSLNKCLLQCQCILSNIGFNLCFFPMHYFGLCGLPRRVCMYDSSFNWINTVCSIGSFISAFSGCFFIFILWESLYKRNVALGSYLAASSITSLVLSPVAYHNNFFTYYLSVNYTYSIYQMYWKDNVYVG
;
A
#
# COMPACT_ATOMS: atom_id res chain seq x y z
N MET A 1 24.54 3.17 -32.26
CA MET A 1 23.51 2.59 -31.39
C MET A 1 23.97 2.52 -29.93
N ALA A 2 25.08 1.90 -29.57
CA ALA A 2 25.55 1.76 -28.18
C ALA A 2 25.74 3.09 -27.42
N TYR A 3 26.26 4.13 -28.06
CA TYR A 3 26.46 5.46 -27.45
C TYR A 3 25.13 6.14 -27.07
N ASN A 4 24.13 6.09 -27.95
CA ASN A 4 22.80 6.64 -27.66
C ASN A 4 22.07 5.85 -26.55
N SER A 5 22.27 4.54 -26.48
CA SER A 5 21.70 3.72 -25.40
C SER A 5 22.36 4.04 -24.06
N LEU A 6 23.68 4.31 -24.02
CA LEU A 6 24.38 4.71 -22.80
C LEU A 6 23.93 6.09 -22.31
N ILE A 7 23.79 7.08 -23.21
CA ILE A 7 23.27 8.41 -22.87
C ILE A 7 21.84 8.29 -22.29
N ASN A 8 20.99 7.49 -22.93
CA ASN A 8 19.63 7.25 -22.43
C ASN A 8 19.65 6.60 -21.05
N LEU A 9 20.49 5.61 -20.80
CA LEU A 9 20.63 4.97 -19.49
C LEU A 9 21.11 5.99 -18.45
N CYS A 10 22.14 6.77 -18.72
CA CYS A 10 22.62 7.83 -17.83
C CYS A 10 21.52 8.86 -17.52
N SER A 11 20.67 9.20 -18.50
CA SER A 11 19.58 10.15 -18.29
C SER A 11 18.49 9.64 -17.35
N TRP A 12 18.37 8.32 -17.16
CA TRP A 12 17.50 7.71 -16.15
C TRP A 12 18.21 7.61 -14.80
N LEU A 13 19.46 7.17 -14.78
CA LEU A 13 20.22 6.96 -13.55
C LEU A 13 20.48 8.26 -12.78
N PHE A 14 20.71 9.37 -13.48
CA PHE A 14 21.02 10.68 -12.89
C PHE A 14 19.85 11.68 -13.01
N THR A 15 18.62 11.17 -13.10
CA THR A 15 17.45 12.03 -13.23
C THR A 15 17.09 12.70 -11.90
N LEU A 16 16.61 13.96 -11.99
CA LEU A 16 15.96 14.67 -10.90
C LEU A 16 14.44 14.85 -11.15
N ASP A 17 13.97 14.47 -12.34
CA ASP A 17 12.55 14.59 -12.72
C ASP A 17 11.68 13.64 -11.88
N HIS A 18 10.71 14.20 -11.17
CA HIS A 18 9.81 13.47 -10.28
C HIS A 18 9.07 12.32 -10.98
N LYS A 19 8.73 12.46 -12.28
CA LYS A 19 8.04 11.41 -13.05
C LYS A 19 8.94 10.21 -13.31
N ARG A 20 10.19 10.44 -13.73
CA ARG A 20 11.17 9.37 -13.93
C ARG A 20 11.50 8.66 -12.62
N VAL A 21 11.68 9.44 -11.54
CA VAL A 21 11.88 8.89 -10.19
C VAL A 21 10.68 8.03 -9.78
N GLY A 22 9.46 8.51 -10.00
CA GLY A 22 8.23 7.75 -9.72
C GLY A 22 8.14 6.45 -10.54
N ILE A 23 8.52 6.47 -11.82
CA ILE A 23 8.58 5.27 -12.66
C ILE A 23 9.63 4.28 -12.15
N MET A 24 10.81 4.74 -11.71
CA MET A 24 11.84 3.89 -11.10
C MET A 24 11.32 3.17 -9.85
N TYR A 25 10.67 3.89 -8.93
CA TYR A 25 10.01 3.32 -7.77
C TYR A 25 8.96 2.26 -8.16
N THR A 26 8.13 2.58 -9.15
CA THR A 26 7.08 1.68 -9.65
C THR A 26 7.68 0.41 -10.23
N PHE A 27 8.77 0.52 -11.00
CA PHE A 27 9.45 -0.64 -11.60
C PHE A 27 10.03 -1.56 -10.53
N ILE A 28 10.74 -0.99 -9.53
CA ILE A 28 11.25 -1.73 -8.38
C ILE A 28 10.11 -2.42 -7.63
N GLY A 29 9.01 -1.69 -7.39
CA GLY A 29 7.86 -2.23 -6.68
C GLY A 29 7.19 -3.39 -7.43
N VAL A 30 6.93 -3.26 -8.71
CA VAL A 30 6.32 -4.33 -9.51
C VAL A 30 7.19 -5.58 -9.52
N TRP A 31 8.51 -5.44 -9.73
CA TRP A 31 9.43 -6.57 -9.67
C TRP A 31 9.39 -7.27 -8.30
N SER A 32 9.50 -6.50 -7.22
CA SER A 32 9.42 -7.03 -5.85
C SER A 32 8.07 -7.72 -5.57
N GLY A 33 6.98 -7.15 -6.11
CA GLY A 33 5.64 -7.75 -5.99
C GLY A 33 5.57 -9.16 -6.60
N PHE A 34 6.21 -9.40 -7.74
CA PHE A 34 6.29 -10.74 -8.34
C PHE A 34 7.12 -11.71 -7.49
N VAL A 35 8.23 -11.25 -6.91
CA VAL A 35 9.03 -12.08 -5.99
C VAL A 35 8.21 -12.45 -4.75
N GLY A 36 7.56 -11.47 -4.11
CA GLY A 36 6.72 -11.71 -2.94
C GLY A 36 5.50 -12.60 -3.25
N LEU A 37 4.88 -12.44 -4.41
CA LEU A 37 3.81 -13.31 -4.90
C LEU A 37 4.29 -14.76 -5.09
N SER A 38 5.48 -14.94 -5.66
CA SER A 38 6.06 -16.29 -5.83
C SER A 38 6.23 -17.02 -4.48
N PHE A 39 6.66 -16.30 -3.44
CA PHE A 39 6.76 -16.87 -2.10
C PHE A 39 5.40 -17.27 -1.53
N SER A 40 4.36 -16.45 -1.74
CA SER A 40 3.01 -16.82 -1.30
C SER A 40 2.47 -18.05 -2.03
N LEU A 41 2.76 -18.20 -3.32
CA LEU A 41 2.38 -19.39 -4.08
C LEU A 41 3.09 -20.65 -3.55
N MET A 42 4.37 -20.56 -3.20
CA MET A 42 5.10 -21.67 -2.59
C MET A 42 4.49 -22.08 -1.23
N ILE A 43 4.09 -21.11 -0.40
CA ILE A 43 3.35 -21.36 0.84
C ILE A 43 2.03 -22.09 0.53
N ARG A 44 1.28 -21.68 -0.48
CA ARG A 44 0.01 -22.30 -0.86
C ARG A 44 0.18 -23.70 -1.47
N ILE A 45 1.27 -23.95 -2.18
CA ILE A 45 1.63 -25.29 -2.67
C ILE A 45 1.90 -26.23 -1.49
N ASN A 46 2.62 -25.76 -0.46
CA ASN A 46 2.86 -26.56 0.75
C ASN A 46 1.57 -26.93 1.49
N PHE A 47 0.53 -26.13 1.35
CA PHE A 47 -0.78 -26.35 1.99
C PHE A 47 -1.78 -27.13 1.13
N LEU A 48 -1.37 -27.74 0.01
CA LEU A 48 -2.24 -28.63 -0.76
C LEU A 48 -2.46 -29.96 -0.06
N GLU A 49 -1.49 -30.42 0.73
CA GLU A 49 -1.55 -31.69 1.46
C GLU A 49 -1.21 -31.47 2.95
N PRO A 50 -2.01 -32.00 3.89
CA PRO A 50 -1.89 -31.68 5.31
C PRO A 50 -0.63 -32.25 5.98
N TYR A 51 -0.15 -33.40 5.52
CA TYR A 51 0.98 -34.14 6.13
C TYR A 51 2.19 -34.26 5.22
N TYR A 52 2.09 -33.86 3.98
CA TYR A 52 3.19 -33.91 3.02
C TYR A 52 3.81 -32.54 2.86
N ASN A 53 4.95 -32.35 3.53
CA ASN A 53 5.69 -31.11 3.41
C ASN A 53 6.50 -31.09 2.11
N VAL A 54 6.08 -30.27 1.14
CA VAL A 54 6.86 -29.98 -0.07
C VAL A 54 8.13 -29.20 0.28
N ILE A 55 8.08 -28.40 1.35
CA ILE A 55 9.17 -27.57 1.85
C ILE A 55 9.44 -27.85 3.33
N SER A 56 10.70 -27.71 3.76
CA SER A 56 11.06 -27.86 5.18
C SER A 56 10.46 -26.73 6.03
N ALA A 57 10.35 -26.96 7.35
CA ALA A 57 9.85 -25.95 8.28
C ALA A 57 10.69 -24.66 8.25
N ASP A 58 12.01 -24.77 8.13
CA ASP A 58 12.90 -23.62 8.02
C ASP A 58 12.66 -22.84 6.72
N CYS A 59 12.48 -23.55 5.60
CA CYS A 59 12.12 -22.92 4.33
C CYS A 59 10.74 -22.24 4.40
N TYR A 60 9.78 -22.85 5.08
CA TYR A 60 8.47 -22.23 5.31
C TYR A 60 8.61 -20.94 6.13
N ASN A 61 9.36 -20.95 7.22
CA ASN A 61 9.62 -19.75 8.03
C ASN A 61 10.33 -18.66 7.24
N PHE A 62 11.27 -19.03 6.38
CA PHE A 62 11.91 -18.12 5.43
C PHE A 62 10.90 -17.50 4.46
N LEU A 63 10.01 -18.29 3.88
CA LEU A 63 9.02 -17.81 2.90
C LEU A 63 8.03 -16.83 3.53
N ILE A 64 7.46 -17.13 4.71
CA ILE A 64 6.51 -16.23 5.38
C ILE A 64 7.17 -14.91 5.80
N THR A 65 8.44 -14.97 6.26
CA THR A 65 9.20 -13.79 6.64
C THR A 65 9.42 -12.86 5.46
N ASN A 66 9.98 -13.40 4.39
CA ASN A 66 10.32 -12.61 3.20
C ASN A 66 9.09 -12.19 2.40
N HIS A 67 8.02 -13.02 2.33
CA HIS A 67 6.76 -12.61 1.73
C HIS A 67 6.23 -11.33 2.40
N GLY A 68 6.13 -11.31 3.73
CA GLY A 68 5.62 -10.15 4.47
C GLY A 68 6.45 -8.89 4.23
N ILE A 69 7.78 -8.99 4.37
CA ILE A 69 8.70 -7.86 4.21
C ILE A 69 8.68 -7.32 2.78
N ILE A 70 8.77 -8.19 1.78
CA ILE A 70 8.80 -7.78 0.38
C ILE A 70 7.50 -7.12 -0.02
N MET A 71 6.35 -7.68 0.37
CA MET A 71 5.05 -7.14 -0.02
C MET A 71 4.77 -5.78 0.60
N ILE A 72 5.19 -5.55 1.85
CA ILE A 72 4.97 -4.28 2.54
C ILE A 72 6.01 -3.24 2.09
N PHE A 73 7.30 -3.48 2.34
CA PHE A 73 8.36 -2.49 2.19
C PHE A 73 8.90 -2.33 0.77
N PHE A 74 8.77 -3.35 -0.09
CA PHE A 74 9.36 -3.33 -1.43
C PHE A 74 8.34 -3.39 -2.58
N PHE A 75 7.07 -3.72 -2.31
CA PHE A 75 5.99 -3.66 -3.29
C PHE A 75 5.03 -2.50 -3.02
N LEU A 76 4.28 -2.53 -1.90
CA LEU A 76 3.22 -1.56 -1.65
C LEU A 76 3.77 -0.14 -1.42
N MET A 77 4.73 0.03 -0.52
CA MET A 77 5.29 1.34 -0.22
C MET A 77 5.96 2.00 -1.44
N PRO A 78 6.86 1.32 -2.19
CA PRO A 78 7.48 1.93 -3.35
C PRO A 78 6.47 2.33 -4.42
N ILE A 79 5.43 1.55 -4.68
CA ILE A 79 4.44 1.91 -5.71
C ILE A 79 3.53 3.04 -5.23
N LEU A 80 2.89 2.89 -4.06
CA LEU A 80 1.88 3.83 -3.58
C LEU A 80 2.48 5.17 -3.20
N ILE A 81 3.62 5.18 -2.48
CA ILE A 81 4.23 6.39 -1.96
C ILE A 81 5.29 6.89 -2.95
N GLY A 82 6.28 6.07 -3.24
CA GLY A 82 7.40 6.43 -4.11
C GLY A 82 6.98 6.63 -5.57
N GLY A 83 6.20 5.73 -6.14
CA GLY A 83 5.74 5.77 -7.53
C GLY A 83 4.68 6.85 -7.75
N PHE A 84 3.50 6.58 -7.23
CA PHE A 84 2.35 7.45 -7.48
C PHE A 84 2.45 8.79 -6.75
N GLY A 85 3.01 8.84 -5.54
CA GLY A 85 3.21 10.10 -4.83
C GLY A 85 4.10 11.05 -5.61
N ASN A 86 5.26 10.60 -6.06
CA ASN A 86 6.16 11.40 -6.87
C ASN A 86 5.54 11.84 -8.21
N PHE A 87 4.77 10.96 -8.84
CA PHE A 87 4.13 11.28 -10.11
C PHE A 87 2.99 12.28 -9.96
N LEU A 88 2.12 12.09 -8.96
CA LEU A 88 0.86 12.82 -8.84
C LEU A 88 0.95 14.13 -8.06
N ILE A 89 1.78 14.22 -7.01
CA ILE A 89 1.79 15.41 -6.16
C ILE A 89 2.08 16.67 -6.99
N PRO A 90 3.14 16.75 -7.82
CA PRO A 90 3.36 17.92 -8.65
C PRO A 90 2.25 18.15 -9.68
N LEU A 91 1.75 17.09 -10.32
CA LEU A 91 0.68 17.20 -11.32
C LEU A 91 -0.62 17.75 -10.73
N LEU A 92 -1.07 17.22 -9.60
CA LEU A 92 -2.31 17.63 -8.94
C LEU A 92 -2.18 19.00 -8.27
N SER A 93 -0.96 19.41 -7.93
CA SER A 93 -0.65 20.71 -7.33
C SER A 93 -0.36 21.79 -8.38
N GLY A 94 -0.21 21.42 -9.65
CA GLY A 94 0.19 22.34 -10.71
C GLY A 94 1.65 22.81 -10.61
N LEU A 95 2.51 22.05 -9.96
CA LEU A 95 3.93 22.34 -9.80
C LEU A 95 4.76 21.68 -10.92
N SER A 96 5.91 22.30 -11.23
CA SER A 96 6.86 21.73 -12.20
C SER A 96 7.59 20.52 -11.64
N ASP A 97 7.92 20.51 -10.35
CA ASP A 97 8.62 19.44 -9.64
C ASP A 97 8.35 19.55 -8.13
N LEU A 98 8.85 18.56 -7.36
CA LEU A 98 8.87 18.59 -5.90
C LEU A 98 9.91 19.60 -5.40
N ASN A 99 9.73 20.13 -4.17
CA ASN A 99 10.60 21.17 -3.62
C ASN A 99 12.05 20.72 -3.40
N LEU A 100 12.31 19.43 -3.16
CA LEU A 100 13.63 18.88 -2.86
C LEU A 100 14.02 17.77 -3.86
N PRO A 101 14.28 18.09 -5.15
CA PRO A 101 14.47 17.07 -6.20
C PRO A 101 15.70 16.19 -5.99
N ARG A 102 16.80 16.73 -5.40
CA ARG A 102 18.00 15.95 -5.08
C ARG A 102 17.74 14.93 -3.96
N LEU A 103 17.00 15.34 -2.93
CA LEU A 103 16.59 14.44 -1.85
C LEU A 103 15.67 13.34 -2.38
N ASN A 104 14.80 13.68 -3.33
CA ASN A 104 13.92 12.74 -4.01
C ASN A 104 14.70 11.67 -4.79
N ALA A 105 15.69 12.07 -5.58
CA ALA A 105 16.55 11.13 -6.28
C ALA A 105 17.34 10.24 -5.31
N LEU A 106 17.87 10.81 -4.21
CA LEU A 106 18.59 10.06 -3.18
C LEU A 106 17.69 9.01 -2.52
N SER A 107 16.43 9.34 -2.23
CA SER A 107 15.48 8.38 -1.62
C SER A 107 15.25 7.17 -2.53
N ALA A 108 15.11 7.36 -3.84
CA ALA A 108 14.98 6.25 -4.79
C ALA A 108 16.26 5.40 -4.85
N TRP A 109 17.42 6.04 -4.84
CA TRP A 109 18.71 5.33 -4.90
C TRP A 109 19.02 4.52 -3.64
N LEU A 110 18.51 4.90 -2.46
CA LEU A 110 18.67 4.14 -1.21
C LEU A 110 17.94 2.78 -1.25
N LEU A 111 16.92 2.62 -2.09
CA LEU A 111 16.28 1.32 -2.26
C LEU A 111 17.19 0.28 -2.93
N VAL A 112 18.13 0.70 -3.77
CA VAL A 112 19.03 -0.23 -4.46
C VAL A 112 19.91 -1.00 -3.46
N PRO A 113 20.73 -0.36 -2.60
CA PRO A 113 21.47 -1.10 -1.57
C PRO A 113 20.55 -1.80 -0.56
N SER A 114 19.37 -1.28 -0.29
CA SER A 114 18.36 -1.95 0.55
C SER A 114 17.98 -3.32 -0.03
N ILE A 115 17.69 -3.39 -1.33
CA ILE A 115 17.39 -4.65 -2.03
C ILE A 115 18.61 -5.57 -2.07
N ILE A 116 19.82 -5.04 -2.25
CA ILE A 116 21.05 -5.84 -2.22
C ILE A 116 21.17 -6.53 -0.85
N PHE A 117 21.00 -5.80 0.25
CA PHE A 117 21.03 -6.39 1.59
C PHE A 117 19.89 -7.41 1.81
N LEU A 118 18.69 -7.16 1.26
CA LEU A 118 17.61 -8.12 1.29
C LEU A 118 17.99 -9.43 0.57
N VAL A 119 18.58 -9.35 -0.62
CA VAL A 119 19.02 -10.53 -1.39
C VAL A 119 20.13 -11.29 -0.65
N ILE A 120 21.08 -10.59 -0.03
CA ILE A 120 22.11 -11.20 0.82
C ILE A 120 21.44 -11.90 2.01
N SER A 121 20.49 -11.25 2.69
CA SER A 121 19.73 -11.85 3.77
C SER A 121 19.01 -13.13 3.34
N MET A 122 18.39 -13.10 2.18
CA MET A 122 17.69 -14.26 1.60
C MET A 122 18.65 -15.43 1.32
N SER A 123 19.86 -15.13 0.83
CA SER A 123 20.87 -16.18 0.55
C SER A 123 21.46 -16.81 1.82
N LEU A 124 21.49 -16.06 2.93
CA LEU A 124 21.98 -16.54 4.23
C LEU A 124 20.88 -17.22 5.08
N GLY A 125 19.62 -17.08 4.69
CA GLY A 125 18.47 -17.61 5.40
C GLY A 125 18.08 -16.80 6.65
N ALA A 126 16.89 -16.18 6.64
CA ALA A 126 16.30 -15.46 7.76
C ALA A 126 14.82 -15.88 7.89
N GLY A 127 14.48 -16.68 8.89
CA GLY A 127 13.14 -17.24 9.10
C GLY A 127 12.54 -16.85 10.47
N ILE A 128 12.53 -15.55 10.81
CA ILE A 128 12.13 -15.06 12.14
C ILE A 128 10.73 -14.42 12.18
N GLY A 129 10.04 -14.37 11.06
CA GLY A 129 8.82 -13.57 10.90
C GLY A 129 9.13 -12.09 10.63
N TRP A 130 8.21 -11.40 9.93
CA TRP A 130 8.38 -10.00 9.53
C TRP A 130 8.38 -9.01 10.70
N THR A 131 7.96 -9.44 11.89
CA THR A 131 7.88 -8.63 13.11
C THR A 131 9.16 -8.63 13.94
N PHE A 132 10.14 -9.49 13.64
CA PHE A 132 11.46 -9.56 14.33
C PHE A 132 11.39 -9.79 15.83
N TYR A 133 10.40 -10.46 16.36
CA TYR A 133 10.20 -10.61 17.80
C TYR A 133 11.37 -11.32 18.50
N PRO A 134 12.01 -10.71 19.51
CA PRO A 134 12.82 -11.44 20.45
C PRO A 134 11.92 -12.32 21.36
N PRO A 135 12.44 -13.47 21.86
CA PRO A 135 13.79 -13.97 21.73
C PRO A 135 14.10 -14.70 20.42
N LEU A 136 13.11 -15.04 19.56
CA LEU A 136 13.34 -15.79 18.31
C LEU A 136 14.38 -15.12 17.39
N SER A 137 14.38 -13.79 17.32
CA SER A 137 15.32 -13.01 16.51
C SER A 137 16.70 -12.82 17.16
N SER A 138 16.91 -13.23 18.40
CA SER A 138 18.22 -13.15 19.06
C SER A 138 19.25 -14.08 18.43
N SER A 139 20.52 -13.84 18.67
CA SER A 139 21.62 -14.67 18.15
C SER A 139 21.61 -16.11 18.66
N LEU A 140 21.00 -16.35 19.83
CA LEU A 140 20.86 -17.69 20.43
C LEU A 140 19.91 -18.58 19.62
N PHE A 141 18.76 -18.03 19.19
CA PHE A 141 17.74 -18.81 18.48
C PHE A 141 17.83 -18.69 16.96
N SER A 142 18.38 -17.61 16.45
CA SER A 142 18.60 -17.32 15.04
C SER A 142 20.02 -16.82 14.80
N SER A 143 20.97 -17.73 14.75
CA SER A 143 22.40 -17.42 14.62
C SER A 143 22.80 -16.87 13.24
N SER A 144 21.94 -17.04 12.22
CA SER A 144 22.22 -16.59 10.87
C SER A 144 22.46 -15.07 10.79
N LYS A 145 23.53 -14.65 10.13
CA LYS A 145 23.78 -13.23 9.78
C LYS A 145 22.77 -12.68 8.79
N GLY A 146 21.98 -13.52 8.14
CA GLY A 146 20.86 -13.10 7.29
C GLY A 146 19.88 -12.18 8.01
N VAL A 147 19.66 -12.39 9.31
CA VAL A 147 18.81 -11.52 10.15
C VAL A 147 19.40 -10.10 10.24
N ASP A 148 20.72 -9.97 10.40
CA ASP A 148 21.40 -8.67 10.50
C ASP A 148 21.32 -7.91 9.15
N PHE A 149 21.54 -8.59 8.03
CA PHE A 149 21.38 -7.99 6.70
C PHE A 149 19.93 -7.58 6.42
N LEU A 150 18.95 -8.34 6.92
CA LEU A 150 17.55 -7.98 6.80
C LEU A 150 17.23 -6.68 7.55
N MET A 151 17.79 -6.49 8.74
CA MET A 151 17.67 -5.26 9.51
C MET A 151 18.33 -4.07 8.80
N PHE A 152 19.54 -4.24 8.22
CA PHE A 152 20.18 -3.19 7.40
C PHE A 152 19.34 -2.83 6.17
N SER A 153 18.72 -3.80 5.53
CA SER A 153 17.80 -3.56 4.43
C SER A 153 16.64 -2.65 4.87
N LEU A 154 16.00 -2.95 6.00
CA LEU A 154 14.90 -2.14 6.52
C LEU A 154 15.36 -0.74 6.97
N HIS A 155 16.56 -0.58 7.53
CA HIS A 155 17.10 0.74 7.84
C HIS A 155 17.20 1.62 6.59
N LEU A 156 17.73 1.09 5.49
CA LEU A 156 17.87 1.85 4.25
C LEU A 156 16.51 2.15 3.60
N ALA A 157 15.57 1.21 3.62
CA ALA A 157 14.21 1.44 3.16
C ALA A 157 13.50 2.50 4.01
N GLY A 158 13.72 2.49 5.34
CA GLY A 158 13.19 3.49 6.27
C GLY A 158 13.76 4.89 6.01
N ILE A 159 15.08 5.02 5.82
CA ILE A 159 15.71 6.30 5.48
C ILE A 159 15.18 6.83 4.13
N SER A 160 15.03 5.96 3.13
CA SER A 160 14.41 6.31 1.86
C SER A 160 13.01 6.92 2.05
N SER A 161 12.18 6.28 2.87
CA SER A 161 10.81 6.72 3.15
C SER A 161 10.75 8.02 3.95
N ILE A 162 11.67 8.23 4.90
CA ILE A 162 11.80 9.49 5.65
C ILE A 162 12.15 10.64 4.68
N PHE A 163 13.10 10.44 3.77
CA PHE A 163 13.49 11.47 2.81
C PHE A 163 12.35 11.82 1.85
N SER A 164 11.61 10.83 1.38
CA SER A 164 10.40 11.05 0.57
C SER A 164 9.34 11.83 1.36
N SER A 165 9.13 11.49 2.63
CA SER A 165 8.15 12.15 3.50
C SER A 165 8.49 13.60 3.77
N ILE A 166 9.77 13.92 4.05
CA ILE A 166 10.24 15.32 4.22
C ILE A 166 9.95 16.11 2.95
N ASN A 167 10.27 15.54 1.78
CA ASN A 167 10.04 16.22 0.51
C ASN A 167 8.56 16.49 0.25
N PHE A 168 7.69 15.50 0.49
CA PHE A 168 6.25 15.67 0.29
C PHE A 168 5.65 16.68 1.26
N ILE A 169 6.04 16.66 2.54
CA ILE A 169 5.58 17.65 3.53
C ILE A 169 5.99 19.06 3.11
N CYS A 170 7.27 19.28 2.75
CA CYS A 170 7.76 20.59 2.32
C CYS A 170 7.03 21.09 1.05
N THR A 171 6.79 20.20 0.09
CA THR A 171 6.08 20.55 -1.15
C THR A 171 4.63 20.89 -0.88
N LEU A 172 3.92 20.04 -0.13
CA LEU A 172 2.49 20.24 0.17
C LEU A 172 2.24 21.40 1.13
N TYR A 173 3.15 21.65 2.07
CA TYR A 173 3.07 22.83 2.93
C TYR A 173 3.02 24.12 2.10
N GLY A 174 3.89 24.28 1.11
CA GLY A 174 3.85 25.43 0.19
C GLY A 174 2.51 25.55 -0.53
N VAL A 175 1.99 24.46 -1.07
CA VAL A 175 0.68 24.42 -1.76
C VAL A 175 -0.46 24.84 -0.86
N PHE A 176 -0.48 24.41 0.39
CA PHE A 176 -1.58 24.70 1.32
C PHE A 176 -1.52 26.10 1.93
N MET A 177 -0.32 26.66 2.08
CA MET A 177 -0.15 28.04 2.57
C MET A 177 -0.58 29.12 1.56
N ASP A 178 -0.53 28.82 0.26
CA ASP A 178 -0.95 29.75 -0.81
C ASP A 178 -2.48 29.88 -0.97
N ASN A 179 -3.27 29.63 0.08
CA ASN A 179 -4.75 29.63 0.08
C ASN A 179 -5.39 28.61 -0.90
N LEU A 180 -4.63 27.65 -1.40
CA LEU A 180 -5.10 26.58 -2.28
C LEU A 180 -5.63 25.37 -1.50
N ALA A 181 -5.49 25.36 -0.17
CA ALA A 181 -5.88 24.22 0.67
C ALA A 181 -7.34 23.78 0.49
N ALA A 182 -8.27 24.72 0.43
CA ALA A 182 -9.71 24.46 0.27
C ALA A 182 -10.08 23.94 -1.14
N ARG A 183 -9.18 24.07 -2.11
CA ARG A 183 -9.38 23.68 -3.51
C ARG A 183 -8.42 22.58 -3.98
N SER A 184 -7.57 22.10 -3.07
CA SER A 184 -6.63 21.01 -3.37
C SER A 184 -7.36 19.68 -3.45
N SER A 185 -6.82 18.77 -4.28
CA SER A 185 -7.34 17.41 -4.37
C SER A 185 -7.26 16.68 -3.04
N ILE A 186 -8.30 15.89 -2.71
CA ILE A 186 -8.30 15.00 -1.52
C ILE A 186 -7.08 14.05 -1.50
N VAL A 187 -6.55 13.69 -2.65
CA VAL A 187 -5.34 12.87 -2.81
C VAL A 187 -4.14 13.55 -2.15
N LEU A 188 -3.97 14.87 -2.32
CA LEU A 188 -2.85 15.62 -1.72
C LEU A 188 -2.90 15.59 -0.19
N TRP A 189 -4.10 15.71 0.39
CA TRP A 189 -4.30 15.59 1.84
C TRP A 189 -3.93 14.20 2.36
N THR A 190 -4.30 13.15 1.63
CA THR A 190 -3.95 11.78 2.04
C THR A 190 -2.44 11.54 1.98
N TYR A 191 -1.72 12.09 0.98
CA TYR A 191 -0.26 12.03 0.95
C TYR A 191 0.41 12.83 2.05
N LEU A 192 -0.13 14.01 2.41
CA LEU A 192 0.36 14.77 3.56
C LEU A 192 0.27 13.94 4.85
N PHE A 193 -0.90 13.38 5.14
CA PHE A 193 -1.13 12.58 6.33
C PHE A 193 -0.27 11.31 6.36
N THR A 194 -0.12 10.64 5.23
CA THR A 194 0.79 9.51 5.08
C THR A 194 2.24 9.90 5.41
N SER A 195 2.69 11.03 4.90
CA SER A 195 4.06 11.52 5.13
C SER A 195 4.30 11.90 6.59
N ILE A 196 3.32 12.47 7.28
CA ILE A 196 3.38 12.76 8.71
C ILE A 196 3.53 11.46 9.53
N LEU A 197 2.73 10.44 9.22
CA LEU A 197 2.82 9.14 9.91
C LEU A 197 4.22 8.52 9.73
N LEU A 198 4.74 8.48 8.51
CA LEU A 198 6.08 7.93 8.24
C LEU A 198 7.17 8.68 9.00
N LEU A 199 7.13 10.01 8.98
CA LEU A 199 8.14 10.82 9.65
C LEU A 199 8.15 10.63 11.17
N THR A 200 6.99 10.40 11.77
CA THR A 200 6.87 10.23 13.23
C THR A 200 7.18 8.81 13.71
N THR A 201 6.88 7.79 12.91
CA THR A 201 6.92 6.39 13.40
C THR A 201 8.13 5.59 12.94
N LEU A 202 8.69 5.86 11.75
CA LEU A 202 9.89 5.16 11.27
C LEU A 202 11.12 5.32 12.16
N PRO A 203 11.41 6.47 12.78
CA PRO A 203 12.53 6.57 13.72
C PRO A 203 12.41 5.61 14.92
N VAL A 204 11.19 5.31 15.39
CA VAL A 204 10.96 4.37 16.48
C VAL A 204 11.24 2.93 16.03
N LEU A 205 10.83 2.55 14.82
CA LEU A 205 11.21 1.26 14.23
C LEU A 205 12.74 1.16 14.11
N ALA A 206 13.40 2.21 13.58
CA ALA A 206 14.85 2.21 13.44
C ALA A 206 15.55 2.03 14.79
N ALA A 207 15.05 2.68 15.85
CA ALA A 207 15.55 2.48 17.20
C ALA A 207 15.39 1.02 17.67
N ALA A 208 14.20 0.43 17.51
CA ALA A 208 13.92 -0.95 17.92
C ALA A 208 14.86 -1.96 17.25
N ILE A 209 14.99 -1.89 15.92
CA ILE A 209 15.86 -2.82 15.19
C ILE A 209 17.35 -2.53 15.40
N THR A 210 17.75 -1.29 15.71
CA THR A 210 19.13 -0.98 16.12
C THR A 210 19.45 -1.59 17.48
N MET A 211 18.57 -1.46 18.47
CA MET A 211 18.73 -2.10 19.79
C MET A 211 18.83 -3.63 19.64
N LEU A 212 18.03 -4.24 18.76
CA LEU A 212 18.11 -5.66 18.47
C LEU A 212 19.45 -6.06 17.80
N LEU A 213 19.98 -5.23 16.89
CA LEU A 213 21.31 -5.43 16.31
C LEU A 213 22.42 -5.41 17.38
N PHE A 214 22.30 -4.53 18.37
CA PHE A 214 23.23 -4.48 19.50
C PHE A 214 23.13 -5.73 20.36
N ASP A 215 21.94 -6.20 20.68
CA ASP A 215 21.75 -7.45 21.43
C ASP A 215 22.34 -8.66 20.68
N ARG A 216 22.23 -8.70 19.34
CA ARG A 216 22.75 -9.78 18.52
C ARG A 216 24.27 -9.79 18.38
N ASN A 217 24.94 -8.63 18.35
CA ASN A 217 26.32 -8.49 17.92
C ASN A 217 27.26 -7.91 18.98
N PHE A 218 26.74 -7.21 20.00
CA PHE A 218 27.54 -6.52 21.01
C PHE A 218 27.24 -6.95 22.46
N SER A 219 26.53 -8.06 22.64
CA SER A 219 26.19 -8.63 23.95
C SER A 219 25.45 -7.64 24.88
N SER A 220 24.70 -6.68 24.30
CA SER A 220 23.75 -5.91 25.08
C SER A 220 22.52 -6.75 25.42
N ALA A 221 21.69 -6.30 26.33
CA ALA A 221 20.53 -7.03 26.84
C ALA A 221 19.28 -6.15 26.88
N PHE A 222 19.01 -5.37 25.84
CA PHE A 222 17.81 -4.54 25.78
C PHE A 222 16.53 -5.38 25.86
N PHE A 223 16.54 -6.55 25.21
CA PHE A 223 15.39 -7.43 25.06
C PHE A 223 15.62 -8.83 25.63
N ASP A 224 16.77 -9.08 26.21
CA ASP A 224 17.10 -10.35 26.86
C ASP A 224 16.75 -10.32 28.35
N PRO A 225 15.77 -11.11 28.83
CA PRO A 225 15.39 -11.18 30.23
C PRO A 225 16.53 -11.62 31.17
N LEU A 226 17.44 -12.46 30.69
CA LEU A 226 18.59 -12.91 31.49
C LEU A 226 19.54 -11.77 31.85
N GLY A 227 19.62 -10.75 31.01
CA GLY A 227 20.38 -9.53 31.24
C GLY A 227 19.56 -8.37 31.84
N GLY A 228 18.30 -8.60 32.21
CA GLY A 228 17.39 -7.58 32.74
C GLY A 228 16.61 -6.79 31.69
N GLY A 229 16.65 -7.21 30.44
CA GLY A 229 15.87 -6.62 29.35
C GLY A 229 14.43 -7.15 29.30
N ASP A 230 13.63 -6.56 28.40
CA ASP A 230 12.23 -6.92 28.25
C ASP A 230 11.85 -7.10 26.74
N PRO A 231 11.52 -8.32 26.29
CA PRO A 231 11.06 -8.55 24.91
C PRO A 231 9.73 -7.86 24.60
N VAL A 232 8.88 -7.55 25.59
CA VAL A 232 7.64 -6.81 25.40
C VAL A 232 7.92 -5.36 25.00
N LEU A 233 9.02 -4.76 25.49
CA LEU A 233 9.46 -3.44 25.05
C LEU A 233 9.70 -3.40 23.54
N PHE A 234 10.34 -4.43 22.96
CA PHE A 234 10.50 -4.52 21.51
C PHE A 234 9.15 -4.50 20.79
N GLN A 235 8.18 -5.26 21.27
CA GLN A 235 6.86 -5.32 20.69
C GLN A 235 6.14 -3.96 20.72
N HIS A 236 6.23 -3.22 21.82
CA HIS A 236 5.70 -1.86 21.91
C HIS A 236 6.34 -0.92 20.88
N MET A 237 7.66 -0.91 20.77
CA MET A 237 8.36 -0.07 19.79
C MET A 237 8.04 -0.48 18.35
N PHE A 238 8.00 -1.78 18.07
CA PHE A 238 7.67 -2.29 16.73
C PHE A 238 6.24 -1.90 16.33
N TRP A 239 5.25 -2.10 17.22
CA TRP A 239 3.85 -1.82 16.89
C TRP A 239 3.49 -0.34 16.94
N PHE A 240 4.23 0.47 17.67
CA PHE A 240 4.11 1.93 17.57
C PHE A 240 4.38 2.43 16.14
N PHE A 241 5.23 1.73 15.40
CA PHE A 241 5.38 1.90 13.96
C PHE A 241 4.37 1.05 13.19
N GLY A 242 4.24 -0.23 13.50
CA GLY A 242 3.57 -1.23 12.65
C GLY A 242 2.08 -0.97 12.45
N HIS A 243 1.37 -0.41 13.44
CA HIS A 243 -0.02 -0.06 13.25
C HIS A 243 -0.18 1.20 12.36
N PRO A 244 0.50 2.34 12.61
CA PRO A 244 0.48 3.45 11.67
C PRO A 244 0.91 3.06 10.24
N GLU A 245 1.81 2.10 10.09
CA GLU A 245 2.27 1.62 8.77
C GLU A 245 1.12 1.08 7.93
N VAL A 246 0.15 0.35 8.52
CA VAL A 246 -1.00 -0.15 7.76
C VAL A 246 -1.88 0.99 7.25
N TYR A 247 -1.95 2.11 7.99
CA TYR A 247 -2.63 3.32 7.51
C TYR A 247 -1.81 4.08 6.47
N VAL A 248 -0.50 4.09 6.57
CA VAL A 248 0.41 4.61 5.54
C VAL A 248 0.15 3.93 4.19
N LEU A 249 -0.09 2.64 4.19
CA LEU A 249 -0.37 1.87 2.97
C LEU A 249 -1.76 2.14 2.38
N ILE A 250 -2.78 2.36 3.21
CA ILE A 250 -4.15 2.47 2.71
C ILE A 250 -4.61 3.93 2.48
N LEU A 251 -4.06 4.93 3.19
CA LEU A 251 -4.49 6.34 3.05
C LEU A 251 -4.36 6.88 1.62
N PRO A 252 -3.24 6.67 0.89
CA PRO A 252 -3.16 7.03 -0.52
C PRO A 252 -4.27 6.39 -1.35
N GLY A 253 -4.58 5.11 -1.07
CA GLY A 253 -5.68 4.38 -1.68
C GLY A 253 -7.04 5.04 -1.43
N PHE A 254 -7.32 5.50 -0.23
CA PHE A 254 -8.54 6.26 0.08
C PHE A 254 -8.66 7.55 -0.72
N GLY A 255 -7.55 8.26 -0.91
CA GLY A 255 -7.50 9.44 -1.78
C GLY A 255 -7.85 9.10 -3.23
N ILE A 256 -7.22 8.05 -3.75
CA ILE A 256 -7.41 7.56 -5.11
C ILE A 256 -8.87 7.14 -5.35
N ILE A 257 -9.45 6.34 -4.45
CA ILE A 257 -10.85 5.88 -4.58
C ILE A 257 -11.83 7.06 -4.48
N SER A 258 -11.59 8.02 -3.57
CA SER A 258 -12.43 9.23 -3.47
C SER A 258 -12.39 10.04 -4.76
N HIS A 259 -11.21 10.23 -5.33
CA HIS A 259 -11.01 10.94 -6.58
C HIS A 259 -11.63 10.18 -7.78
N ALA A 260 -11.54 8.83 -7.78
CA ALA A 260 -12.20 7.99 -8.77
C ALA A 260 -13.72 8.11 -8.73
N CYS A 261 -14.33 8.06 -7.53
CA CYS A 261 -15.77 8.26 -7.37
C CYS A 261 -16.23 9.65 -7.87
N MET A 262 -15.46 10.70 -7.55
CA MET A 262 -15.74 12.06 -8.01
C MET A 262 -15.77 12.14 -9.54
N ASN A 263 -14.74 11.61 -10.20
CA ASN A 263 -14.61 11.71 -11.65
C ASN A 263 -15.62 10.83 -12.41
N MET A 264 -15.88 9.61 -11.92
CA MET A 264 -16.93 8.76 -12.50
C MET A 264 -18.32 9.41 -12.38
N GLY A 265 -18.55 10.17 -11.33
CA GLY A 265 -19.79 10.91 -11.11
C GLY A 265 -19.87 12.24 -11.86
N CYS A 266 -18.82 12.66 -12.57
CA CYS A 266 -18.68 13.97 -13.18
C CYS A 266 -18.96 15.12 -12.18
N ALA A 267 -18.65 14.90 -10.90
CA ALA A 267 -18.85 15.89 -9.86
C ALA A 267 -17.68 16.90 -9.84
N PRO A 268 -17.93 18.20 -9.55
CA PRO A 268 -16.88 19.21 -9.47
C PRO A 268 -15.94 18.97 -8.30
N ASP A 269 -16.46 18.42 -7.19
CA ASP A 269 -15.73 18.15 -5.97
C ASP A 269 -16.18 16.83 -5.34
N VAL A 270 -15.35 16.30 -4.43
CA VAL A 270 -15.72 15.14 -3.60
C VAL A 270 -16.82 15.56 -2.64
N PHE A 271 -17.87 14.77 -2.54
CA PHE A 271 -18.92 15.01 -1.56
C PHE A 271 -18.36 15.03 -0.14
N GLY A 272 -18.69 16.04 0.62
CA GLY A 272 -18.24 16.17 2.01
C GLY A 272 -16.72 16.31 2.16
N PHE A 273 -16.06 17.07 1.30
CA PHE A 273 -14.60 17.26 1.24
C PHE A 273 -13.96 17.45 2.63
N TYR A 274 -14.45 18.42 3.40
CA TYR A 274 -13.93 18.67 4.76
C TYR A 274 -14.17 17.49 5.70
N GLY A 275 -15.31 16.80 5.58
CA GLY A 275 -15.58 15.58 6.33
C GLY A 275 -14.57 14.47 6.02
N LEU A 276 -14.18 14.31 4.75
CA LEU A 276 -13.15 13.35 4.33
C LEU A 276 -11.76 13.73 4.83
N VAL A 277 -11.40 15.02 4.81
CA VAL A 277 -10.13 15.52 5.34
C VAL A 277 -10.07 15.27 6.86
N PHE A 278 -11.10 15.66 7.61
CA PHE A 278 -11.16 15.43 9.05
C PHE A 278 -11.20 13.95 9.42
N ALA A 279 -11.90 13.11 8.65
CA ALA A 279 -11.87 11.67 8.82
C ALA A 279 -10.46 11.10 8.63
N SER A 280 -9.71 11.57 7.61
CA SER A 280 -8.32 11.17 7.39
C SER A 280 -7.42 11.63 8.54
N PHE A 281 -7.57 12.85 9.01
CA PHE A 281 -6.84 13.37 10.17
C PHE A 281 -7.15 12.58 11.44
N SER A 282 -8.42 12.26 11.69
CA SER A 282 -8.82 11.44 12.83
C SER A 282 -8.19 10.04 12.79
N ILE A 283 -8.09 9.43 11.59
CA ILE A 283 -7.41 8.14 11.40
C ILE A 283 -5.91 8.27 11.77
N VAL A 284 -5.25 9.36 11.39
CA VAL A 284 -3.84 9.60 11.74
C VAL A 284 -3.66 9.70 13.26
N CYS A 285 -4.48 10.52 13.91
CA CYS A 285 -4.38 10.71 15.36
C CYS A 285 -4.70 9.43 16.13
N LEU A 286 -5.84 8.80 15.84
CA LEU A 286 -6.25 7.56 16.50
C LEU A 286 -5.27 6.42 16.16
N GLY A 287 -4.89 6.27 14.90
CA GLY A 287 -3.94 5.26 14.46
C GLY A 287 -2.59 5.31 15.17
N SER A 288 -2.19 6.48 15.67
CA SER A 288 -0.94 6.65 16.44
C SER A 288 -1.06 6.24 17.90
N VAL A 289 -2.26 6.01 18.45
CA VAL A 289 -2.48 5.70 19.88
C VAL A 289 -3.11 4.32 20.12
N VAL A 290 -3.27 3.47 19.10
CA VAL A 290 -3.97 2.17 19.23
C VAL A 290 -3.09 0.94 19.07
N TRP A 291 -1.77 1.10 18.91
CA TRP A 291 -0.83 0.00 18.59
C TRP A 291 -0.92 -1.20 19.54
N GLY A 292 -1.36 -0.99 20.79
CA GLY A 292 -1.42 -2.05 21.81
C GLY A 292 -2.46 -3.13 21.54
N HIS A 293 -3.39 -2.94 20.60
CA HIS A 293 -4.30 -4.02 20.20
C HIS A 293 -3.60 -5.19 19.49
N HIS A 294 -2.38 -4.99 18.99
CA HIS A 294 -1.53 -6.07 18.49
C HIS A 294 -0.87 -6.89 19.60
N MET A 295 -1.12 -6.54 20.87
CA MET A 295 -0.42 -7.07 22.03
C MET A 295 -1.37 -7.53 23.15
N PHE A 296 -2.64 -7.81 22.86
CA PHE A 296 -3.61 -8.20 23.89
C PHE A 296 -3.21 -9.49 24.64
N THR A 297 -2.48 -10.38 24.00
CA THR A 297 -2.06 -11.67 24.57
C THR A 297 -0.68 -11.66 25.28
N VAL A 298 0.01 -10.50 25.36
CA VAL A 298 1.32 -10.42 26.01
C VAL A 298 1.26 -10.23 27.53
N GLY A 299 0.06 -10.15 28.10
CA GLY A 299 -0.15 -9.92 29.54
C GLY A 299 -0.30 -8.45 29.92
N LEU A 300 -0.92 -7.63 29.06
CA LEU A 300 -1.25 -6.25 29.38
C LEU A 300 -2.19 -6.16 30.60
N ASP A 301 -2.01 -5.11 31.41
CA ASP A 301 -2.96 -4.77 32.46
C ASP A 301 -4.38 -4.58 31.89
N VAL A 302 -5.40 -5.00 32.64
CA VAL A 302 -6.79 -4.98 32.19
C VAL A 302 -7.24 -3.58 31.76
N LYS A 303 -6.85 -2.54 32.51
CA LYS A 303 -7.20 -1.15 32.15
C LYS A 303 -6.56 -0.73 30.83
N THR A 304 -5.31 -1.12 30.61
CA THR A 304 -4.56 -0.86 29.38
C THR A 304 -5.21 -1.61 28.21
N ALA A 305 -5.58 -2.87 28.38
CA ALA A 305 -6.27 -3.65 27.35
C ALA A 305 -7.64 -3.06 26.99
N VAL A 306 -8.43 -2.65 27.98
CA VAL A 306 -9.73 -1.97 27.76
C VAL A 306 -9.54 -0.63 27.06
N PHE A 307 -8.53 0.15 27.43
CA PHE A 307 -8.20 1.41 26.74
C PHE A 307 -7.92 1.18 25.27
N PHE A 308 -6.96 0.30 24.92
CA PHE A 308 -6.64 0.02 23.53
C PHE A 308 -7.82 -0.57 22.75
N SER A 309 -8.62 -1.43 23.36
CA SER A 309 -9.84 -1.99 22.77
C SER A 309 -10.83 -0.87 22.40
N SER A 310 -11.14 0.00 23.37
CA SER A 310 -12.14 1.07 23.21
C SER A 310 -11.72 2.09 22.15
N VAL A 311 -10.45 2.56 22.19
CA VAL A 311 -9.94 3.55 21.22
C VAL A 311 -9.86 2.95 19.82
N THR A 312 -9.54 1.66 19.71
CA THR A 312 -9.50 0.98 18.41
C THR A 312 -10.88 0.89 17.77
N MET A 313 -11.94 0.60 18.54
CA MET A 313 -13.31 0.57 18.02
C MET A 313 -13.74 1.93 17.44
N ILE A 314 -13.30 3.03 18.03
CA ILE A 314 -13.63 4.40 17.58
C ILE A 314 -13.12 4.67 16.15
N ILE A 315 -12.03 4.02 15.69
CA ILE A 315 -11.51 4.16 14.32
C ILE A 315 -12.54 3.73 13.26
N GLY A 316 -13.47 2.87 13.61
CA GLY A 316 -14.57 2.50 12.73
C GLY A 316 -15.43 3.69 12.27
N VAL A 317 -15.55 4.75 13.08
CA VAL A 317 -16.37 5.93 12.76
C VAL A 317 -15.79 6.73 11.57
N PRO A 318 -14.55 7.25 11.61
CA PRO A 318 -14.00 8.00 10.49
C PRO A 318 -13.86 7.15 9.22
N THR A 319 -13.60 5.86 9.36
CA THR A 319 -13.57 4.94 8.23
C THR A 319 -14.95 4.75 7.62
N GLY A 320 -15.99 4.62 8.45
CA GLY A 320 -17.40 4.55 8.02
C GLY A 320 -17.84 5.80 7.25
N ILE A 321 -17.44 7.00 7.69
CA ILE A 321 -17.72 8.26 6.96
C ILE A 321 -17.21 8.17 5.53
N LYS A 322 -16.01 7.64 5.30
CA LYS A 322 -15.44 7.48 3.95
C LYS A 322 -16.26 6.52 3.10
N VAL A 323 -16.58 5.34 3.63
CA VAL A 323 -17.37 4.31 2.92
C VAL A 323 -18.74 4.87 2.53
N PHE A 324 -19.45 5.54 3.45
CA PHE A 324 -20.74 6.14 3.13
C PHE A 324 -20.63 7.28 2.12
N THR A 325 -19.56 8.06 2.15
CA THR A 325 -19.31 9.10 1.15
C THR A 325 -19.11 8.50 -0.25
N TRP A 326 -18.32 7.43 -0.38
CA TRP A 326 -18.12 6.75 -1.67
C TRP A 326 -19.43 6.16 -2.20
N LEU A 327 -20.20 5.47 -1.35
CA LEU A 327 -21.51 4.94 -1.72
C LEU A 327 -22.46 6.07 -2.17
N TYR A 328 -22.50 7.16 -1.42
CA TYR A 328 -23.33 8.32 -1.77
C TYR A 328 -22.96 8.88 -3.15
N MET A 329 -21.65 9.09 -3.41
CA MET A 329 -21.19 9.59 -4.71
C MET A 329 -21.55 8.65 -5.86
N LEU A 330 -21.43 7.34 -5.68
CA LEU A 330 -21.76 6.36 -6.72
C LEU A 330 -23.27 6.25 -6.96
N LEU A 331 -24.08 6.28 -5.90
CA LEU A 331 -25.54 6.11 -6.00
C LEU A 331 -26.24 7.34 -6.57
N ASN A 332 -25.73 8.54 -6.27
CA ASN A 332 -26.30 9.81 -6.72
C ASN A 332 -25.74 10.32 -8.05
N SER A 333 -24.94 9.52 -8.74
CA SER A 333 -24.34 9.90 -10.01
C SER A 333 -24.73 8.94 -11.15
N ARG A 334 -24.67 9.44 -12.40
CA ARG A 334 -24.88 8.62 -13.59
C ARG A 334 -23.58 7.94 -14.02
N VAL A 335 -23.11 7.00 -13.20
CA VAL A 335 -21.87 6.28 -13.48
C VAL A 335 -22.04 5.34 -14.68
N ASN A 336 -21.04 5.34 -15.57
CA ASN A 336 -20.97 4.34 -16.64
C ASN A 336 -20.59 2.96 -16.06
N LYS A 337 -21.58 2.08 -15.93
CA LYS A 337 -21.38 0.73 -15.37
C LYS A 337 -20.52 -0.19 -16.25
N SER A 338 -20.27 0.19 -17.51
CA SER A 338 -19.37 -0.54 -18.41
C SER A 338 -17.91 -0.13 -18.27
N ASP A 339 -17.61 0.86 -17.41
CA ASP A 339 -16.23 1.29 -17.16
C ASP A 339 -15.53 0.32 -16.19
N PRO A 340 -14.37 -0.23 -16.54
CA PRO A 340 -13.63 -1.13 -15.64
C PRO A 340 -13.23 -0.46 -14.33
N VAL A 341 -13.01 0.87 -14.27
CA VAL A 341 -12.73 1.59 -13.03
C VAL A 341 -13.89 1.48 -12.04
N PHE A 342 -15.15 1.56 -12.54
CA PHE A 342 -16.33 1.38 -11.70
C PHE A 342 -16.33 0.01 -11.01
N TRP A 343 -15.99 -1.06 -11.73
CA TRP A 343 -15.97 -2.42 -11.17
C TRP A 343 -14.91 -2.57 -10.08
N TRP A 344 -13.73 -2.00 -10.29
CA TRP A 344 -12.66 -2.01 -9.31
C TRP A 344 -12.96 -1.16 -8.07
N VAL A 345 -13.56 0.02 -8.24
CA VAL A 345 -13.98 0.87 -7.13
C VAL A 345 -15.08 0.20 -6.30
N LEU A 346 -16.06 -0.42 -6.96
CA LEU A 346 -17.09 -1.18 -6.27
C LEU A 346 -16.50 -2.37 -5.49
N SER A 347 -15.57 -3.11 -6.11
CA SER A 347 -14.83 -4.18 -5.43
C SER A 347 -14.08 -3.67 -4.21
N PHE A 348 -13.39 -2.54 -4.32
CA PHE A 348 -12.71 -1.91 -3.19
C PHE A 348 -13.68 -1.64 -2.03
N ILE A 349 -14.80 -0.97 -2.31
CA ILE A 349 -15.77 -0.60 -1.26
C ILE A 349 -16.30 -1.84 -0.56
N ILE A 350 -16.67 -2.88 -1.29
CA ILE A 350 -17.22 -4.11 -0.71
C ILE A 350 -16.17 -4.85 0.12
N LEU A 351 -15.01 -5.14 -0.47
CA LEU A 351 -13.99 -5.96 0.17
C LEU A 351 -13.33 -5.25 1.35
N PHE A 352 -13.06 -3.95 1.21
CA PHE A 352 -12.51 -3.14 2.29
C PHE A 352 -13.49 -2.99 3.45
N THR A 353 -14.79 -2.81 3.18
CA THR A 353 -15.82 -2.74 4.24
C THR A 353 -15.91 -4.05 5.00
N PHE A 354 -15.93 -5.18 4.29
CA PHE A 354 -15.92 -6.49 4.92
C PHE A 354 -14.68 -6.70 5.81
N GLY A 355 -13.49 -6.39 5.28
CA GLY A 355 -12.25 -6.46 6.05
C GLY A 355 -12.23 -5.50 7.25
N GLY A 356 -12.80 -4.31 7.11
CA GLY A 356 -12.91 -3.34 8.20
C GLY A 356 -13.84 -3.82 9.34
N VAL A 357 -14.96 -4.46 9.00
CA VAL A 357 -15.88 -5.06 9.99
C VAL A 357 -15.19 -6.18 10.77
N THR A 358 -14.41 -7.04 10.11
CA THR A 358 -13.62 -8.08 10.80
C THR A 358 -12.55 -7.46 11.72
N GLY A 359 -12.02 -6.28 11.37
CA GLY A 359 -11.14 -5.50 12.25
C GLY A 359 -11.82 -5.01 13.51
N ILE A 360 -13.10 -4.61 13.44
CA ILE A 360 -13.88 -4.24 14.62
C ILE A 360 -14.09 -5.47 15.53
N VAL A 361 -14.28 -6.66 14.96
CA VAL A 361 -14.33 -7.91 15.76
C VAL A 361 -13.03 -8.12 16.52
N LEU A 362 -11.87 -7.98 15.84
CA LEU A 362 -10.55 -8.14 16.46
C LEU A 362 -10.21 -7.02 17.45
N SER A 363 -10.82 -5.85 17.33
CA SER A 363 -10.59 -4.74 18.28
C SER A 363 -11.12 -5.04 19.69
N ALA A 364 -12.08 -5.97 19.81
CA ALA A 364 -12.60 -6.43 21.10
C ALA A 364 -11.58 -7.38 21.76
N CYS A 365 -10.90 -6.93 22.81
CA CYS A 365 -9.86 -7.68 23.51
C CYS A 365 -10.28 -9.11 23.89
N VAL A 366 -11.53 -9.28 24.36
CA VAL A 366 -12.07 -10.61 24.75
C VAL A 366 -12.16 -11.55 23.56
N LEU A 367 -12.53 -11.04 22.38
CA LEU A 367 -12.59 -11.84 21.15
C LEU A 367 -11.20 -12.09 20.59
N ASP A 368 -10.33 -11.09 20.65
CA ASP A 368 -8.96 -11.22 20.15
C ASP A 368 -8.14 -12.22 20.97
N ASN A 369 -8.40 -12.40 22.26
CA ASN A 369 -7.76 -13.44 23.06
C ASN A 369 -7.93 -14.86 22.49
N VAL A 370 -9.01 -15.11 21.75
CA VAL A 370 -9.28 -16.40 21.08
C VAL A 370 -8.82 -16.39 19.62
N LEU A 371 -8.90 -15.23 18.96
CA LEU A 371 -8.62 -15.09 17.53
C LEU A 371 -7.17 -14.66 17.24
N HIS A 372 -6.45 -14.16 18.25
CA HIS A 372 -5.06 -13.71 18.10
C HIS A 372 -4.17 -14.83 17.57
N ASP A 373 -3.27 -14.47 16.66
CA ASP A 373 -2.37 -15.41 15.98
C ASP A 373 -3.07 -16.63 15.33
N THR A 374 -4.33 -16.48 14.93
CA THR A 374 -5.06 -17.44 14.10
C THR A 374 -5.15 -16.96 12.64
N TRP A 375 -5.65 -17.83 11.76
CA TRP A 375 -5.92 -17.49 10.36
C TRP A 375 -7.01 -16.42 10.19
N PHE A 376 -7.83 -16.14 11.21
CA PHE A 376 -8.77 -15.01 11.18
C PHE A 376 -8.04 -13.66 11.02
N VAL A 377 -6.94 -13.47 11.75
CA VAL A 377 -6.10 -12.28 11.63
C VAL A 377 -5.49 -12.18 10.24
N VAL A 378 -5.05 -13.32 9.67
CA VAL A 378 -4.49 -13.37 8.30
C VAL A 378 -5.54 -12.96 7.27
N ALA A 379 -6.76 -13.46 7.39
CA ALA A 379 -7.87 -13.09 6.54
C ALA A 379 -8.18 -11.58 6.63
N HIS A 380 -8.30 -11.06 7.85
CA HIS A 380 -8.57 -9.65 8.10
C HIS A 380 -7.56 -8.74 7.40
N PHE A 381 -6.26 -8.87 7.69
CA PHE A 381 -5.30 -7.93 7.14
C PHE A 381 -5.10 -8.09 5.62
N HIS A 382 -5.34 -9.27 5.05
CA HIS A 382 -5.34 -9.41 3.61
C HIS A 382 -6.52 -8.67 2.96
N TYR A 383 -7.73 -8.70 3.55
CA TYR A 383 -8.87 -7.95 3.02
C TYR A 383 -8.62 -6.43 3.04
N VAL A 384 -8.13 -5.89 4.15
CA VAL A 384 -7.95 -4.43 4.25
C VAL A 384 -6.67 -3.94 3.57
N MET A 385 -5.54 -4.63 3.77
CA MET A 385 -4.24 -4.18 3.30
C MET A 385 -3.92 -4.73 1.90
N SER A 386 -3.91 -6.04 1.72
CA SER A 386 -3.55 -6.65 0.44
C SER A 386 -4.56 -6.28 -0.64
N LEU A 387 -5.86 -6.54 -0.43
CA LEU A 387 -6.89 -6.24 -1.43
C LEU A 387 -7.11 -4.74 -1.54
N GLY A 388 -7.25 -4.01 -0.43
CA GLY A 388 -7.45 -2.57 -0.43
C GLY A 388 -6.34 -1.82 -1.18
N SER A 389 -5.09 -2.03 -0.82
CA SER A 389 -3.96 -1.36 -1.47
C SER A 389 -3.74 -1.84 -2.91
N TYR A 390 -3.86 -3.16 -3.18
CA TYR A 390 -3.71 -3.68 -4.54
C TYR A 390 -4.78 -3.13 -5.49
N ILE A 391 -6.04 -3.13 -5.09
CA ILE A 391 -7.13 -2.57 -5.91
C ILE A 391 -6.88 -1.09 -6.19
N SER A 392 -6.42 -0.33 -5.20
CA SER A 392 -6.06 1.07 -5.37
C SER A 392 -4.93 1.24 -6.41
N ILE A 393 -3.92 0.36 -6.38
CA ILE A 393 -2.84 0.33 -7.37
C ILE A 393 -3.40 0.06 -8.78
N ILE A 394 -4.29 -0.91 -8.94
CA ILE A 394 -4.90 -1.24 -10.23
C ILE A 394 -5.74 -0.07 -10.75
N VAL A 395 -6.60 0.52 -9.91
CA VAL A 395 -7.39 1.73 -10.26
C VAL A 395 -6.48 2.84 -10.75
N MET A 396 -5.38 3.05 -10.05
CA MET A 396 -4.38 4.05 -10.37
C MET A 396 -3.75 3.80 -11.75
N PHE A 397 -3.28 2.58 -12.01
CA PHE A 397 -2.71 2.21 -13.31
C PHE A 397 -3.73 2.39 -14.44
N ILE A 398 -4.95 1.91 -14.29
CA ILE A 398 -5.98 2.02 -15.31
C ILE A 398 -6.24 3.49 -15.65
N TRP A 399 -6.29 4.32 -14.64
CA TRP A 399 -6.69 5.71 -14.77
C TRP A 399 -5.60 6.60 -15.34
N TRP A 400 -4.35 6.45 -14.84
CA TRP A 400 -3.24 7.31 -15.29
C TRP A 400 -2.39 6.70 -16.40
N TRP A 401 -2.65 5.47 -16.82
CA TRP A 401 -1.91 4.86 -17.91
C TRP A 401 -1.87 5.72 -19.19
N PRO A 402 -2.98 6.35 -19.63
CA PRO A 402 -2.93 7.28 -20.76
C PRO A 402 -2.03 8.50 -20.52
N LEU A 403 -1.97 9.04 -19.28
CA LEU A 403 -1.09 10.15 -18.95
C LEU A 403 0.39 9.79 -19.00
N VAL A 404 0.73 8.57 -18.60
CA VAL A 404 2.11 8.09 -18.59
C VAL A 404 2.59 7.70 -19.99
N THR A 405 1.73 7.07 -20.78
CA THR A 405 2.11 6.39 -22.03
C THR A 405 1.50 6.99 -23.29
N GLY A 406 0.41 7.75 -23.16
CA GLY A 406 -0.37 8.26 -24.31
C GLY A 406 -1.26 7.22 -25.00
N VAL A 407 -1.33 5.97 -24.49
CA VAL A 407 -2.12 4.89 -25.10
C VAL A 407 -3.24 4.42 -24.17
N SER A 408 -4.31 3.90 -24.77
CA SER A 408 -5.48 3.39 -24.06
C SER A 408 -5.34 1.91 -23.70
N LEU A 409 -6.00 1.49 -22.62
CA LEU A 409 -6.14 0.09 -22.21
C LEU A 409 -7.41 -0.53 -22.78
N ASN A 410 -7.37 -1.84 -22.99
CA ASN A 410 -8.53 -2.61 -23.49
C ASN A 410 -9.54 -2.84 -22.34
N LYS A 411 -10.71 -2.19 -22.45
CA LYS A 411 -11.74 -2.23 -21.41
C LYS A 411 -12.30 -3.63 -21.14
N CYS A 412 -12.53 -4.44 -22.20
CA CYS A 412 -13.06 -5.79 -22.04
C CYS A 412 -12.07 -6.70 -21.28
N LEU A 413 -10.78 -6.62 -21.61
CA LEU A 413 -9.76 -7.40 -20.91
C LEU A 413 -9.64 -6.96 -19.45
N LEU A 414 -9.75 -5.66 -19.17
CA LEU A 414 -9.75 -5.15 -17.79
C LEU A 414 -10.96 -5.62 -16.97
N GLN A 415 -12.15 -5.69 -17.59
CA GLN A 415 -13.35 -6.25 -16.95
C GLN A 415 -13.15 -7.75 -16.62
N CYS A 416 -12.67 -8.53 -17.58
CA CYS A 416 -12.35 -9.94 -17.36
C CYS A 416 -11.32 -10.11 -16.22
N GLN A 417 -10.28 -9.27 -16.21
CA GLN A 417 -9.23 -9.29 -15.17
C GLN A 417 -9.81 -8.93 -13.80
N CYS A 418 -10.73 -7.98 -13.72
CA CYS A 418 -11.42 -7.63 -12.48
C CYS A 418 -12.24 -8.80 -11.92
N ILE A 419 -13.00 -9.48 -12.78
CA ILE A 419 -13.80 -10.66 -12.37
C ILE A 419 -12.90 -11.77 -11.85
N LEU A 420 -11.85 -12.12 -12.61
CA LEU A 420 -10.89 -13.16 -12.21
C LEU A 420 -10.21 -12.83 -10.87
N SER A 421 -9.79 -11.57 -10.68
CA SER A 421 -9.20 -11.13 -9.43
C SER A 421 -10.15 -11.31 -8.26
N ASN A 422 -11.40 -10.84 -8.38
CA ASN A 422 -12.38 -10.93 -7.30
C ASN A 422 -12.74 -12.38 -6.95
N ILE A 423 -12.86 -13.25 -7.94
CA ILE A 423 -13.06 -14.70 -7.72
C ILE A 423 -11.87 -15.26 -6.93
N GLY A 424 -10.65 -15.02 -7.41
CA GLY A 424 -9.44 -15.54 -6.78
C GLY A 424 -9.24 -15.03 -5.36
N PHE A 425 -9.45 -13.75 -5.10
CA PHE A 425 -9.31 -13.13 -3.77
C PHE A 425 -10.29 -13.73 -2.76
N ASN A 426 -11.57 -13.83 -3.12
CA ASN A 426 -12.57 -14.35 -2.21
C ASN A 426 -12.40 -15.86 -1.96
N LEU A 427 -12.05 -16.66 -2.97
CA LEU A 427 -11.72 -18.07 -2.76
C LEU A 427 -10.47 -18.26 -1.89
N CYS A 428 -9.49 -17.34 -1.99
CA CYS A 428 -8.28 -17.44 -1.20
C CYS A 428 -8.50 -17.02 0.25
N PHE A 429 -9.05 -15.83 0.49
CA PHE A 429 -9.01 -15.19 1.81
C PHE A 429 -10.31 -15.32 2.61
N PHE A 430 -11.46 -15.48 1.99
CA PHE A 430 -12.72 -15.62 2.72
C PHE A 430 -12.76 -16.87 3.60
N PRO A 431 -12.38 -18.06 3.12
CA PRO A 431 -12.39 -19.28 3.94
C PRO A 431 -11.41 -19.25 5.12
N MET A 432 -10.37 -18.39 5.06
CA MET A 432 -9.40 -18.25 6.15
C MET A 432 -10.05 -17.68 7.44
N HIS A 433 -11.16 -16.93 7.35
CA HIS A 433 -11.91 -16.52 8.53
C HIS A 433 -12.48 -17.73 9.29
N TYR A 434 -12.99 -18.74 8.56
CA TYR A 434 -13.48 -19.97 9.16
C TYR A 434 -12.37 -20.75 9.85
N PHE A 435 -11.18 -20.85 9.23
CA PHE A 435 -10.02 -21.47 9.88
C PHE A 435 -9.71 -20.85 11.24
N GLY A 436 -9.69 -19.51 11.28
CA GLY A 436 -9.41 -18.80 12.51
C GLY A 436 -10.46 -19.01 13.58
N LEU A 437 -11.75 -19.05 13.20
CA LEU A 437 -12.85 -19.37 14.12
C LEU A 437 -12.75 -20.79 14.66
N CYS A 438 -12.20 -21.73 13.89
CA CYS A 438 -11.89 -23.10 14.32
C CYS A 438 -10.57 -23.21 15.09
N GLY A 439 -9.85 -22.10 15.32
CA GLY A 439 -8.63 -22.07 16.12
C GLY A 439 -7.36 -22.48 15.38
N LEU A 440 -7.35 -22.59 14.05
CA LEU A 440 -6.12 -22.89 13.31
C LEU A 440 -5.09 -21.75 13.47
N PRO A 441 -3.91 -22.03 14.08
CA PRO A 441 -2.92 -20.99 14.31
C PRO A 441 -2.21 -20.58 13.00
N ARG A 442 -1.79 -19.33 12.92
CA ARG A 442 -0.93 -18.84 11.83
C ARG A 442 0.53 -19.27 12.02
N ARG A 443 1.34 -19.16 10.99
CA ARG A 443 2.79 -19.45 10.98
C ARG A 443 3.15 -20.92 11.27
N VAL A 444 2.24 -21.86 11.04
CA VAL A 444 2.49 -23.29 11.11
C VAL A 444 2.63 -23.87 9.71
N CYS A 445 3.59 -24.78 9.50
CA CYS A 445 3.85 -25.38 8.20
C CYS A 445 2.98 -26.63 7.91
N MET A 446 2.31 -27.14 8.92
CA MET A 446 1.41 -28.30 8.85
C MET A 446 0.09 -28.00 9.52
N TYR A 447 -0.98 -28.70 9.12
CA TYR A 447 -2.32 -28.51 9.66
C TYR A 447 -3.05 -29.87 9.74
N ASP A 448 -4.13 -29.93 10.52
CA ASP A 448 -4.95 -31.12 10.65
C ASP A 448 -5.74 -31.41 9.36
N SER A 449 -5.87 -32.71 9.02
CA SER A 449 -6.54 -33.16 7.78
C SER A 449 -7.99 -32.68 7.65
N SER A 450 -8.67 -32.36 8.74
CA SER A 450 -10.02 -31.81 8.73
C SER A 450 -10.11 -30.47 7.97
N PHE A 451 -9.02 -29.73 7.86
CA PHE A 451 -8.93 -28.47 7.13
C PHE A 451 -8.50 -28.61 5.67
N ASN A 452 -8.25 -29.84 5.18
CA ASN A 452 -7.66 -30.04 3.84
C ASN A 452 -8.53 -29.45 2.72
N TRP A 453 -9.81 -29.74 2.69
CA TRP A 453 -10.70 -29.27 1.63
C TRP A 453 -10.74 -27.72 1.52
N ILE A 454 -10.73 -27.01 2.66
CA ILE A 454 -10.72 -25.56 2.65
C ILE A 454 -9.36 -25.01 2.20
N ASN A 455 -8.24 -25.61 2.64
CA ASN A 455 -6.91 -25.24 2.18
C ASN A 455 -6.75 -25.42 0.67
N THR A 456 -7.33 -26.47 0.11
CA THR A 456 -7.38 -26.68 -1.35
C THR A 456 -8.12 -25.54 -2.05
N VAL A 457 -9.29 -25.13 -1.54
CA VAL A 457 -10.05 -23.96 -2.07
C VAL A 457 -9.22 -22.67 -2.01
N CYS A 458 -8.57 -22.40 -0.86
CA CYS A 458 -7.70 -21.22 -0.72
C CYS A 458 -6.51 -21.26 -1.70
N SER A 459 -5.93 -22.43 -1.95
CA SER A 459 -4.82 -22.58 -2.90
C SER A 459 -5.28 -22.36 -4.34
N ILE A 460 -6.43 -22.90 -4.75
CA ILE A 460 -7.04 -22.62 -6.06
C ILE A 460 -7.26 -21.11 -6.21
N GLY A 461 -7.84 -20.45 -5.19
CA GLY A 461 -8.05 -19.00 -5.19
C GLY A 461 -6.75 -18.21 -5.38
N SER A 462 -5.66 -18.64 -4.74
CA SER A 462 -4.35 -17.99 -4.87
C SER A 462 -3.77 -18.13 -6.28
N PHE A 463 -3.91 -19.29 -6.92
CA PHE A 463 -3.47 -19.50 -8.31
C PHE A 463 -4.27 -18.64 -9.30
N ILE A 464 -5.60 -18.53 -9.11
CA ILE A 464 -6.44 -17.65 -9.92
C ILE A 464 -6.02 -16.18 -9.74
N SER A 465 -5.75 -15.75 -8.51
CA SER A 465 -5.28 -14.39 -8.22
C SER A 465 -3.92 -14.09 -8.87
N ALA A 466 -2.99 -15.03 -8.80
CA ALA A 466 -1.68 -14.89 -9.44
C ALA A 466 -1.79 -14.82 -10.97
N PHE A 467 -2.62 -15.68 -11.56
CA PHE A 467 -2.91 -15.63 -12.99
C PHE A 467 -3.51 -14.27 -13.39
N SER A 468 -4.45 -13.75 -12.59
CA SER A 468 -5.06 -12.43 -12.84
C SER A 468 -4.03 -11.30 -12.76
N GLY A 469 -3.05 -11.38 -11.86
CA GLY A 469 -1.93 -10.43 -11.79
C GLY A 469 -1.05 -10.46 -13.05
N CYS A 470 -0.68 -11.65 -13.51
CA CYS A 470 0.04 -11.84 -14.77
C CYS A 470 -0.78 -11.35 -15.98
N PHE A 471 -2.10 -11.60 -15.97
CA PHE A 471 -3.01 -11.12 -17.01
C PHE A 471 -3.07 -9.59 -17.06
N PHE A 472 -2.98 -8.91 -15.92
CA PHE A 472 -2.89 -7.44 -15.90
C PHE A 472 -1.61 -6.94 -16.61
N ILE A 473 -0.45 -7.57 -16.37
CA ILE A 473 0.78 -7.23 -17.10
C ILE A 473 0.63 -7.47 -18.60
N PHE A 474 -0.05 -8.56 -19.00
CA PHE A 474 -0.36 -8.81 -20.41
C PHE A 474 -1.21 -7.66 -21.00
N ILE A 475 -2.19 -7.15 -20.26
CA ILE A 475 -3.03 -6.02 -20.72
C ILE A 475 -2.20 -4.75 -20.91
N LEU A 476 -1.26 -4.46 -20.00
CA LEU A 476 -0.34 -3.34 -20.15
C LEU A 476 0.56 -3.51 -21.38
N TRP A 477 1.11 -4.70 -21.57
CA TRP A 477 1.92 -5.02 -22.73
C TRP A 477 1.12 -4.92 -24.04
N GLU A 478 -0.11 -5.44 -24.08
CA GLU A 478 -1.01 -5.37 -25.25
C GLU A 478 -1.29 -3.92 -25.66
N SER A 479 -1.50 -3.03 -24.68
CA SER A 479 -1.72 -1.61 -24.96
C SER A 479 -0.49 -0.94 -25.58
N LEU A 480 0.71 -1.25 -25.10
CA LEU A 480 1.96 -0.74 -25.66
C LEU A 480 2.27 -1.32 -27.04
N TYR A 481 1.85 -2.55 -27.30
CA TYR A 481 2.01 -3.21 -28.60
C TYR A 481 1.05 -2.63 -29.64
N LYS A 482 -0.25 -2.53 -29.33
CA LYS A 482 -1.28 -2.01 -30.23
C LYS A 482 -1.20 -0.51 -30.43
N ARG A 483 -0.70 0.23 -29.46
CA ARG A 483 -0.53 1.69 -29.49
C ARG A 483 -1.80 2.45 -29.89
N ASN A 484 -2.96 1.99 -29.43
CA ASN A 484 -4.21 2.72 -29.62
C ASN A 484 -4.12 4.04 -28.86
N VAL A 485 -4.08 5.15 -29.58
CA VAL A 485 -3.99 6.50 -28.98
C VAL A 485 -5.20 6.72 -28.07
N ALA A 486 -4.96 7.22 -26.89
CA ALA A 486 -6.04 7.63 -25.99
C ALA A 486 -6.68 8.91 -26.53
N LEU A 487 -7.86 8.79 -27.15
CA LEU A 487 -8.68 9.92 -27.57
C LEU A 487 -9.39 10.50 -26.36
N GLY A 488 -8.78 11.52 -25.77
CA GLY A 488 -9.23 12.15 -24.52
C GLY A 488 -8.79 11.37 -23.28
N SER A 489 -8.45 12.11 -22.21
CA SER A 489 -8.21 11.48 -20.93
C SER A 489 -9.52 10.91 -20.39
N TYR A 490 -9.50 9.77 -19.71
CA TYR A 490 -10.60 9.28 -18.88
C TYR A 490 -10.97 10.25 -17.74
N LEU A 491 -10.29 11.36 -17.69
CA LEU A 491 -10.40 12.41 -16.69
C LEU A 491 -11.53 13.33 -17.11
N ALA A 492 -12.59 13.34 -16.33
CA ALA A 492 -13.63 14.35 -16.47
C ALA A 492 -12.99 15.76 -16.44
N ALA A 493 -13.58 16.69 -17.17
CA ALA A 493 -13.08 18.06 -17.35
C ALA A 493 -12.87 18.88 -16.06
N SER A 494 -13.17 18.30 -14.90
CA SER A 494 -13.04 18.89 -13.58
C SER A 494 -11.66 18.75 -12.92
N SER A 495 -10.75 17.93 -13.49
CA SER A 495 -9.43 17.70 -12.90
C SER A 495 -8.33 18.44 -13.67
N ILE A 496 -7.38 19.05 -12.94
CA ILE A 496 -6.17 19.65 -13.52
C ILE A 496 -5.43 18.66 -14.43
N THR A 497 -5.48 17.37 -14.10
CA THR A 497 -4.87 16.31 -14.90
C THR A 497 -5.50 16.16 -16.29
N SER A 498 -6.76 16.59 -16.49
CA SER A 498 -7.41 16.59 -17.81
C SER A 498 -6.87 17.68 -18.75
N LEU A 499 -6.22 18.70 -18.19
CA LEU A 499 -5.63 19.81 -18.93
C LEU A 499 -4.17 19.55 -19.33
N VAL A 500 -3.58 18.45 -18.89
CA VAL A 500 -2.21 18.09 -19.17
C VAL A 500 -2.13 17.25 -20.45
N LEU A 501 -1.14 17.53 -21.30
CA LEU A 501 -0.89 16.74 -22.51
C LEU A 501 -0.57 15.29 -22.16
N SER A 502 -1.05 14.37 -22.97
CA SER A 502 -0.83 12.93 -22.82
C SER A 502 0.03 12.41 -23.97
N PRO A 503 1.23 11.85 -23.72
CA PRO A 503 1.91 11.70 -22.41
C PRO A 503 2.39 13.03 -21.82
N VAL A 504 2.55 13.07 -20.48
CA VAL A 504 2.95 14.28 -19.75
C VAL A 504 4.37 14.69 -20.12
N ALA A 505 4.55 15.98 -20.44
CA ALA A 505 5.85 16.52 -20.83
C ALA A 505 6.88 16.51 -19.69
N TYR A 506 8.17 16.55 -20.03
CA TYR A 506 9.26 16.72 -19.09
C TYR A 506 9.08 18.02 -18.30
N HIS A 507 9.22 17.97 -16.98
CA HIS A 507 8.98 19.10 -16.04
C HIS A 507 7.59 19.72 -16.10
N ASN A 508 6.55 19.00 -16.48
CA ASN A 508 5.15 19.47 -16.48
C ASN A 508 4.91 20.82 -17.15
N ASN A 509 5.70 21.16 -18.17
CA ASN A 509 5.75 22.49 -18.74
C ASN A 509 4.43 22.97 -19.34
N PHE A 510 4.15 24.22 -19.12
CA PHE A 510 3.52 25.30 -19.87
C PHE A 510 2.18 25.86 -19.44
N PHE A 511 1.36 25.20 -18.61
CA PHE A 511 0.04 25.79 -18.29
C PHE A 511 -0.18 26.15 -16.81
N THR A 512 0.73 25.84 -15.93
CA THR A 512 0.52 25.95 -14.48
C THR A 512 0.57 27.37 -13.94
N TYR A 513 1.27 28.29 -14.61
CA TYR A 513 1.41 29.68 -14.15
C TYR A 513 0.20 30.58 -14.46
N TYR A 514 -0.73 30.16 -15.30
CA TYR A 514 -1.87 30.98 -15.75
C TYR A 514 -3.25 30.50 -15.28
N LEU A 515 -3.34 29.39 -14.59
CA LEU A 515 -4.57 28.95 -13.94
C LEU A 515 -4.75 29.70 -12.61
N SER A 516 -4.88 31.04 -12.69
CA SER A 516 -5.47 31.76 -11.57
C SER A 516 -6.88 31.21 -11.35
N VAL A 517 -7.27 31.15 -10.09
CA VAL A 517 -8.51 30.58 -9.58
C VAL A 517 -9.80 31.06 -10.32
N ASN A 518 -9.75 32.18 -11.01
CA ASN A 518 -10.86 32.69 -11.83
C ASN A 518 -10.97 32.03 -13.20
N TYR A 519 -9.90 31.39 -13.72
CA TYR A 519 -9.92 30.76 -15.03
C TYR A 519 -10.54 29.35 -14.99
N THR A 520 -10.39 28.62 -13.90
CA THR A 520 -11.03 27.31 -13.73
C THR A 520 -12.56 27.40 -13.76
N TYR A 521 -13.14 28.46 -13.24
CA TYR A 521 -14.59 28.66 -13.28
C TYR A 521 -15.10 29.05 -14.69
N SER A 522 -14.33 29.79 -15.47
CA SER A 522 -14.70 30.17 -16.83
C SER A 522 -14.48 29.04 -17.86
N ILE A 523 -13.44 28.22 -17.68
CA ILE A 523 -13.20 27.02 -18.49
C ILE A 523 -14.30 25.98 -18.22
N TYR A 524 -14.72 25.83 -16.97
CA TYR A 524 -15.84 24.97 -16.59
C TYR A 524 -17.15 25.38 -17.26
N GLN A 525 -17.43 26.70 -17.38
CA GLN A 525 -18.60 27.20 -18.11
C GLN A 525 -18.49 27.02 -19.63
N MET A 526 -17.30 27.14 -20.23
CA MET A 526 -17.08 26.92 -21.67
C MET A 526 -17.27 25.44 -22.04
N TYR A 527 -16.64 24.52 -21.32
CA TYR A 527 -16.76 23.08 -21.62
C TYR A 527 -18.17 22.53 -21.39
N TRP A 528 -18.93 23.05 -20.43
CA TRP A 528 -20.31 22.63 -20.22
C TRP A 528 -21.28 23.16 -21.29
N LYS A 529 -20.99 24.31 -21.87
CA LYS A 529 -21.83 24.84 -22.97
C LYS A 529 -21.60 24.15 -24.30
N ASP A 530 -20.38 23.70 -24.56
CA ASP A 530 -20.04 23.13 -25.88
C ASP A 530 -20.23 21.60 -25.95
N ASN A 531 -20.23 20.89 -24.83
CA ASN A 531 -20.45 19.42 -24.81
C ASN A 531 -21.93 18.98 -24.75
N VAL A 532 -22.87 19.90 -24.75
CA VAL A 532 -24.31 19.55 -24.86
C VAL A 532 -24.72 19.17 -26.31
N TYR A 533 -23.82 19.34 -27.29
CA TYR A 533 -24.10 19.11 -28.70
C TYR A 533 -23.30 17.99 -29.38
N VAL A 534 -22.56 17.17 -28.63
CA VAL A 534 -21.94 15.96 -29.22
C VAL A 534 -22.49 14.74 -28.49
N GLY A 535 -23.50 14.14 -29.17
CA GLY A 535 -24.28 12.98 -28.74
C GLY A 535 -23.48 11.69 -28.49
#